data_afcafa43b9ff32c20424ba804d6aae9a
#
_entry.id   afcafa43b9ff32c20424ba804d6aae9a
#
_cell.length_a   1.000
_cell.length_b   1.000
_cell.length_c   1.000
_cell.angle_alpha   90.00
_cell.angle_beta   90.00
_cell.angle_gamma   90.00
#
_symmetry.space_group_name_H-M   'P 1'
#
loop_
_entity.id
_entity.type
_entity.pdbx_description
1 polymer ?
#
loop_
_entity_poly.entity_id
_entity_poly.type
_entity_poly.pdbx_seq_one_letter_code
_entity_poly.pdbx_strand_id
1 'polypeptide(L)'
;MALAGAELLLYPTAIGWDPSDEQAEKDRQRGAWILSHRGHAVANGLPVLSCNRVGHEPSPVGGAGIEFWGQSFVADPMGKIVAQAAWDEETILYAEVDPRKIEDTRR
;
A
#
# COMPACT_ATOMS: atom_id res chain seq x y z
N MET A 1 10.98 0.06 -14.07
CA MET A 1 9.80 -0.70 -14.55
C MET A 1 8.98 0.07 -15.58
N ALA A 2 8.71 1.35 -15.34
CA ALA A 2 7.96 2.16 -16.30
C ALA A 2 8.60 2.21 -17.70
N LEU A 3 9.91 2.35 -17.77
CA LEU A 3 10.65 2.37 -19.02
C LEU A 3 10.65 1.03 -19.76
N ALA A 4 10.33 -0.06 -19.07
CA ALA A 4 10.22 -1.39 -19.68
C ALA A 4 8.79 -1.70 -20.19
N GLY A 5 7.88 -0.71 -20.14
CA GLY A 5 6.53 -0.84 -20.66
C GLY A 5 5.47 -1.26 -19.64
N ALA A 6 5.77 -1.13 -18.35
CA ALA A 6 4.77 -1.41 -17.32
C ALA A 6 3.59 -0.45 -17.41
N GLU A 7 2.37 -0.96 -17.24
CA GLU A 7 1.12 -0.18 -17.28
C GLU A 7 0.55 0.04 -15.88
N LEU A 8 0.97 -0.75 -14.91
CA LEU A 8 0.63 -0.59 -13.49
C LEU A 8 1.71 -1.26 -12.64
N LEU A 9 1.79 -0.88 -11.38
CA LEU A 9 2.73 -1.46 -10.42
C LEU A 9 1.96 -2.20 -9.33
N LEU A 10 2.37 -3.44 -9.05
CA LEU A 10 1.80 -4.27 -8.00
C LEU A 10 2.83 -4.46 -6.88
N TYR A 11 2.43 -4.12 -5.66
CA TYR A 11 3.25 -4.32 -4.47
C TYR A 11 2.55 -5.27 -3.51
N PRO A 12 2.78 -6.59 -3.63
CA PRO A 12 2.34 -7.52 -2.59
C PRO A 12 3.23 -7.38 -1.38
N THR A 13 2.65 -7.15 -0.21
CA THR A 13 3.40 -6.91 1.02
C THR A 13 2.84 -7.68 2.21
N ALA A 14 3.68 -7.86 3.21
CA ALA A 14 3.30 -8.39 4.51
C ALA A 14 4.05 -7.54 5.55
N ILE A 15 3.54 -6.32 5.80
CA ILE A 15 4.17 -5.37 6.68
C ILE A 15 3.27 -5.03 7.86
N GLY A 16 3.85 -4.91 9.03
CA GLY A 16 3.13 -4.66 10.26
C GLY A 16 3.99 -3.96 11.28
N TRP A 17 3.40 -3.72 12.43
CA TRP A 17 4.04 -3.11 13.60
C TRP A 17 4.11 -4.10 14.76
N ASP A 18 4.92 -3.77 15.77
CA ASP A 18 4.87 -4.43 17.05
C ASP A 18 3.60 -4.00 17.78
N PRO A 19 2.71 -4.92 18.20
CA PRO A 19 1.47 -4.56 18.89
C PRO A 19 1.69 -3.73 20.17
N SER A 20 2.87 -3.83 20.77
CA SER A 20 3.21 -3.08 21.98
C SER A 20 3.69 -1.64 21.72
N ASP A 21 3.91 -1.26 20.47
CA ASP A 21 4.28 0.11 20.13
C ASP A 21 3.15 1.08 20.48
N GLU A 22 3.52 2.32 20.79
CA GLU A 22 2.55 3.38 20.98
C GLU A 22 1.82 3.69 19.68
N GLN A 23 0.58 4.18 19.80
CA GLN A 23 -0.26 4.47 18.63
C GLN A 23 0.39 5.49 17.69
N ALA A 24 1.08 6.49 18.23
CA ALA A 24 1.79 7.49 17.41
C ALA A 24 2.88 6.85 16.54
N GLU A 25 3.61 5.87 17.08
CA GLU A 25 4.63 5.14 16.34
C GLU A 25 4.00 4.25 15.25
N LYS A 26 2.90 3.58 15.58
CA LYS A 26 2.15 2.78 14.61
C LYS A 26 1.67 3.64 13.45
N ASP A 27 1.10 4.80 13.74
CA ASP A 27 0.61 5.73 12.72
C ASP A 27 1.75 6.26 11.84
N ARG A 28 2.91 6.52 12.45
CA ARG A 28 4.10 6.98 11.73
C ARG A 28 4.60 5.94 10.74
N GLN A 29 4.70 4.68 11.15
CA GLN A 29 5.17 3.59 10.31
C GLN A 29 4.22 3.33 9.13
N ARG A 30 2.94 3.23 9.41
CA ARG A 30 1.91 3.02 8.39
C ARG A 30 1.84 4.18 7.41
N GLY A 31 1.87 5.41 7.92
CA GLY A 31 1.85 6.61 7.09
C GLY A 31 3.05 6.68 6.14
N ALA A 32 4.22 6.32 6.61
CA ALA A 32 5.44 6.29 5.79
C ALA A 32 5.33 5.26 4.66
N TRP A 33 4.79 4.08 4.96
CA TRP A 33 4.57 3.04 3.95
C TRP A 33 3.61 3.50 2.86
N ILE A 34 2.46 4.06 3.25
CA ILE A 34 1.47 4.57 2.30
C ILE A 34 2.07 5.68 1.45
N LEU A 35 2.75 6.63 2.06
CA LEU A 35 3.37 7.76 1.35
C LEU A 35 4.42 7.29 0.35
N SER A 36 5.25 6.32 0.73
CA SER A 36 6.28 5.75 -0.15
C SER A 36 5.66 5.12 -1.41
N HIS A 37 4.61 4.33 -1.25
CA HIS A 37 3.94 3.68 -2.38
C HIS A 37 3.20 4.68 -3.26
N ARG A 38 2.57 5.70 -2.69
CA ARG A 38 1.97 6.81 -3.45
C ARG A 38 3.04 7.57 -4.23
N GLY A 39 4.22 7.76 -3.63
CA GLY A 39 5.35 8.39 -4.29
C GLY A 39 5.82 7.62 -5.52
N HIS A 40 5.80 6.28 -5.47
CA HIS A 40 6.13 5.46 -6.63
C HIS A 40 5.11 5.64 -7.77
N ALA A 41 3.83 5.83 -7.46
CA ALA A 41 2.83 6.13 -8.48
C ALA A 41 3.15 7.45 -9.19
N VAL A 42 3.44 8.49 -8.43
CA VAL A 42 3.78 9.82 -8.97
C VAL A 42 5.09 9.76 -9.78
N ALA A 43 6.13 9.15 -9.22
CA ALA A 43 7.45 9.09 -9.85
C ALA A 43 7.45 8.35 -11.19
N ASN A 44 6.59 7.34 -11.34
CA ASN A 44 6.49 6.54 -12.55
C ASN A 44 5.32 6.93 -13.46
N GLY A 45 4.40 7.77 -12.98
CA GLY A 45 3.18 8.11 -13.72
C GLY A 45 2.28 6.91 -13.98
N LEU A 46 2.24 5.97 -13.03
CA LEU A 46 1.51 4.71 -13.16
C LEU A 46 0.60 4.48 -11.95
N PRO A 47 -0.54 3.77 -12.14
CA PRO A 47 -1.30 3.29 -10.97
C PRO A 47 -0.48 2.32 -10.14
N VAL A 48 -0.67 2.37 -8.84
CA VAL A 48 -0.04 1.46 -7.87
C VAL A 48 -1.12 0.71 -7.11
N LEU A 49 -1.01 -0.60 -7.09
CA LEU A 49 -1.87 -1.49 -6.30
C LEU A 49 -1.02 -2.08 -5.18
N SER A 50 -1.26 -1.65 -3.96
CA SER A 50 -0.54 -2.11 -2.77
C SER A 50 -1.43 -3.06 -1.98
N CYS A 51 -1.02 -4.32 -1.90
CA CYS A 51 -1.74 -5.36 -1.16
C CYS A 51 -0.97 -5.65 0.12
N ASN A 52 -1.64 -5.61 1.26
CA ASN A 52 -1.03 -5.93 2.52
C ASN A 52 -1.86 -6.93 3.32
N ARG A 53 -1.16 -7.72 4.10
CA ARG A 53 -1.75 -8.71 4.99
C ARG A 53 -2.44 -8.05 6.17
N VAL A 54 -3.48 -8.68 6.69
CA VAL A 54 -4.12 -8.34 7.98
C VAL A 54 -3.87 -9.44 8.99
N GLY A 55 -4.08 -9.14 10.27
CA GLY A 55 -4.03 -10.10 11.35
C GLY A 55 -2.73 -10.07 12.14
N HIS A 56 -2.63 -10.98 13.09
CA HIS A 56 -1.50 -11.09 14.01
C HIS A 56 -0.77 -12.40 13.81
N GLU A 57 0.55 -12.34 13.77
CA GLU A 57 1.42 -13.52 13.74
C GLU A 57 2.26 -13.55 15.02
N PRO A 58 2.10 -14.58 15.87
CA PRO A 58 2.90 -14.68 17.09
C PRO A 58 4.36 -14.97 16.78
N SER A 59 5.25 -14.46 17.65
CA SER A 59 6.67 -14.77 17.55
C SER A 59 6.96 -16.19 18.07
N PRO A 60 7.73 -17.01 17.35
CA PRO A 60 8.11 -18.36 17.82
C PRO A 60 9.08 -18.33 19.00
N VAL A 61 9.73 -17.18 19.27
CA VAL A 61 10.72 -17.03 20.36
C VAL A 61 10.20 -16.17 21.51
N GLY A 62 8.91 -15.83 21.52
CA GLY A 62 8.29 -14.95 22.52
C GLY A 62 8.24 -13.49 22.07
N GLY A 63 7.59 -12.67 22.87
CA GLY A 63 7.34 -11.27 22.55
C GLY A 63 5.95 -11.07 21.91
N ALA A 64 5.67 -9.84 21.49
CA ALA A 64 4.34 -9.46 21.01
C ALA A 64 4.01 -9.96 19.59
N GLY A 65 5.00 -10.42 18.83
CA GLY A 65 4.81 -10.82 17.44
C GLY A 65 4.66 -9.63 16.52
N ILE A 66 3.97 -9.84 15.40
CA ILE A 66 3.70 -8.80 14.41
C ILE A 66 2.20 -8.71 14.17
N GLU A 67 1.66 -7.50 14.22
CA GLU A 67 0.31 -7.19 13.77
C GLU A 67 0.41 -6.49 12.42
N PHE A 68 -0.14 -7.12 11.37
CA PHE A 68 -0.12 -6.56 10.02
C PHE A 68 -1.22 -5.50 9.91
N TRP A 69 -0.87 -4.34 9.38
CA TRP A 69 -1.80 -3.20 9.38
C TRP A 69 -2.73 -3.12 8.18
N GLY A 70 -2.71 -4.12 7.29
CA GLY A 70 -3.63 -4.11 6.15
C GLY A 70 -3.56 -2.83 5.34
N GLN A 71 -4.67 -2.12 5.23
CA GLN A 71 -4.78 -0.85 4.50
C GLN A 71 -4.34 -0.96 3.03
N SER A 72 -4.58 -2.11 2.41
CA SER A 72 -4.38 -2.27 0.97
C SER A 72 -5.06 -1.13 0.21
N PHE A 73 -4.42 -0.61 -0.82
CA PHE A 73 -4.98 0.53 -1.54
C PHE A 73 -4.58 0.53 -3.01
N VAL A 74 -5.33 1.33 -3.77
CA VAL A 74 -5.04 1.65 -5.15
C VAL A 74 -4.80 3.16 -5.25
N ALA A 75 -3.66 3.55 -5.80
CA ALA A 75 -3.34 4.94 -6.08
C ALA A 75 -3.32 5.18 -7.59
N ASP A 76 -3.84 6.32 -8.03
CA ASP A 76 -3.79 6.72 -9.43
C ASP A 76 -2.39 7.27 -9.80
N PRO A 77 -2.10 7.58 -11.08
CA PRO A 77 -0.79 8.09 -11.49
C PRO A 77 -0.38 9.41 -10.85
N MET A 78 -1.32 10.15 -10.26
CA MET A 78 -1.04 11.38 -9.51
C MET A 78 -0.85 11.12 -8.02
N GLY A 79 -0.86 9.87 -7.59
CA GLY A 79 -0.68 9.47 -6.19
C GLY A 79 -1.94 9.56 -5.34
N LYS A 80 -3.09 9.85 -5.94
CA LYS A 80 -4.37 9.92 -5.22
C LYS A 80 -4.87 8.51 -4.91
N ILE A 81 -5.24 8.27 -3.66
CA ILE A 81 -5.87 7.00 -3.26
C ILE A 81 -7.31 6.99 -3.78
N VAL A 82 -7.61 6.02 -4.62
CA VAL A 82 -8.95 5.84 -5.23
C VAL A 82 -9.75 4.71 -4.58
N ALA A 83 -9.09 3.81 -3.86
CA ALA A 83 -9.72 2.76 -3.07
C ALA A 83 -8.78 2.35 -1.95
N GLN A 84 -9.30 2.09 -0.76
CA GLN A 84 -8.50 1.67 0.39
C GLN A 84 -9.30 0.76 1.31
N ALA A 85 -8.64 -0.32 1.79
CA ALA A 85 -9.21 -1.24 2.76
C ALA A 85 -8.97 -0.76 4.18
N ALA A 86 -9.77 -1.26 5.12
CA ALA A 86 -9.53 -1.07 6.55
C ALA A 86 -8.25 -1.80 6.99
N TRP A 87 -7.70 -1.43 8.14
CA TRP A 87 -6.45 -2.01 8.63
C TRP A 87 -6.61 -3.44 9.19
N ASP A 88 -7.80 -3.82 9.57
CA ASP A 88 -8.07 -5.04 10.32
C ASP A 88 -9.06 -6.00 9.64
N GLU A 89 -9.43 -5.76 8.39
CA GLU A 89 -10.40 -6.58 7.66
C GLU A 89 -9.81 -7.17 6.39
N GLU A 90 -10.06 -8.46 6.17
CA GLU A 90 -9.89 -9.06 4.86
C GLU A 90 -10.99 -8.54 3.93
N THR A 91 -10.58 -8.05 2.77
CA THR A 91 -11.54 -7.50 1.82
C THR A 91 -11.01 -7.57 0.39
N ILE A 92 -11.92 -7.43 -0.57
CA ILE A 92 -11.59 -7.30 -1.98
C ILE A 92 -11.88 -5.85 -2.37
N LEU A 93 -10.87 -5.17 -2.91
CA LEU A 93 -11.01 -3.81 -3.42
C LEU A 93 -11.23 -3.84 -4.93
N TYR A 94 -12.10 -2.96 -5.38
CA TYR A 94 -12.35 -2.75 -6.80
C TYR A 94 -12.01 -1.30 -7.16
N ALA A 95 -11.29 -1.12 -8.26
CA ALA A 95 -10.97 0.19 -8.77
C ALA A 95 -10.85 0.14 -10.29
N GLU A 96 -11.18 1.25 -10.95
CA GLU A 96 -10.98 1.38 -12.39
C GLU A 96 -9.61 2.00 -12.65
N VAL A 97 -8.89 1.42 -13.60
CA VAL A 97 -7.63 1.96 -14.10
C VAL A 97 -7.88 2.45 -15.53
N ASP A 98 -7.77 3.76 -15.73
CA ASP A 98 -7.95 4.37 -17.04
C ASP A 98 -6.58 4.60 -17.71
N PRO A 99 -6.25 3.87 -18.78
CA PRO A 99 -4.96 4.04 -19.47
C PRO A 99 -4.72 5.46 -19.99
N ARG A 100 -5.80 6.20 -20.28
CA ARG A 100 -5.67 7.60 -20.73
C ARG A 100 -5.08 8.50 -19.67
N LYS A 101 -5.36 8.23 -18.39
CA LYS A 101 -4.76 8.99 -17.28
C LYS A 101 -3.24 8.78 -17.19
N ILE A 102 -2.76 7.61 -17.57
CA ILE A 102 -1.32 7.33 -17.62
C ILE A 102 -0.65 8.24 -18.66
N GLU A 103 -1.20 8.30 -19.86
CA GLU A 103 -0.69 9.16 -20.92
C GLU A 103 -0.76 10.64 -20.54
N ASP A 104 -1.89 11.09 -20.02
CA ASP A 104 -2.08 12.49 -19.61
C ASP A 104 -1.07 12.91 -18.54
N THR A 105 -0.79 12.03 -17.59
CA THR A 105 0.18 12.28 -16.51
C THR A 105 1.61 12.35 -17.04
N ARG A 106 1.94 11.57 -18.07
CA ARG A 106 3.29 11.51 -18.65
C ARG A 106 3.60 12.62 -19.63
N ARG A 107 2.61 13.38 -20.01
CA ARG A 107 2.77 14.55 -20.86
C ARG A 107 3.22 15.75 -20.03
#